data_f27018d9a88dfcc6208b295c27efbfed
#
_entry.id   f27018d9a88dfcc6208b295c27efbfed
#
_cell.length_a   1.000
_cell.length_b   1.000
_cell.length_c   1.000
_cell.angle_alpha   90.00
_cell.angle_beta   90.00
_cell.angle_gamma   90.00
#
_symmetry.space_group_name_H-M   'P 1'
#
loop_
_entity.id
_entity.type
_entity.pdbx_description
1 polymer ?
#
loop_
_entity_poly.entity_id
_entity_poly.type
_entity_poly.pdbx_seq_one_letter_code
_entity_poly.pdbx_strand_id
1 'polypeptide(L)'
;MKQILISVDVEEFDIPEEYGQQIPLEEKLRVSEAGVRKTLALFEECGVRGTFFITAFWAKHHPELVRIIAQRHEIASHAYYHDRFDNDDLLASRLELENISGHTVKGFRMPRLQPVSIEALYDAGYRYDASINPTWLPGRYDNRHISRHVHTNGPLWIMPTSVTPRMRLPVFWLSVKNMPLWFTQNCITGILAKEDYFSCYFHPWELENIGHYKLPVYVRRVHGSKLLEKMRRYLCWLGSKGKFVTHSDYLRETGRLTISTVTSAG
;
A
#
# COMPACT_ATOMS: atom_id res chain seq x y z
N MET A 1 -22.09 -3.54 -5.41
CA MET A 1 -21.01 -4.59 -5.37
C MET A 1 -19.97 -4.12 -4.36
N LYS A 2 -19.42 -5.01 -3.53
CA LYS A 2 -18.35 -4.64 -2.58
C LYS A 2 -17.09 -4.24 -3.34
N GLN A 3 -16.30 -3.32 -2.77
CA GLN A 3 -15.07 -2.82 -3.38
C GLN A 3 -13.85 -3.34 -2.61
N ILE A 4 -12.84 -3.81 -3.33
CA ILE A 4 -11.62 -4.40 -2.79
C ILE A 4 -10.44 -3.50 -3.16
N LEU A 5 -9.82 -2.90 -2.16
CA LEU A 5 -8.71 -1.98 -2.30
C LEU A 5 -7.42 -2.72 -1.88
N ILE A 6 -6.69 -3.23 -2.86
CA ILE A 6 -5.37 -3.81 -2.61
C ILE A 6 -4.32 -2.77 -2.94
N SER A 7 -3.43 -2.55 -2.00
CA SER A 7 -2.29 -1.67 -2.21
C SER A 7 -0.96 -2.38 -1.95
N VAL A 8 0.07 -1.80 -2.50
CA VAL A 8 1.42 -2.34 -2.48
C VAL A 8 2.36 -1.22 -2.09
N ASP A 9 3.18 -1.43 -1.07
CA ASP A 9 4.20 -0.47 -0.66
C ASP A 9 5.51 -0.87 -1.34
N VAL A 10 5.92 -0.06 -2.32
CA VAL A 10 7.11 -0.26 -3.15
C VAL A 10 8.21 0.65 -2.64
N GLU A 11 9.19 0.03 -2.05
CA GLU A 11 10.27 0.68 -1.33
C GLU A 11 11.58 -0.07 -1.54
N GLU A 12 12.68 0.52 -1.16
CA GLU A 12 13.97 -0.14 -1.05
C GLU A 12 13.87 -1.22 0.05
N PHE A 13 14.39 -2.41 -0.20
CA PHE A 13 14.37 -3.48 0.80
C PHE A 13 15.37 -3.20 1.92
N ASP A 14 15.06 -2.25 2.80
CA ASP A 14 15.92 -1.78 3.89
C ASP A 14 15.58 -2.38 5.27
N ILE A 15 14.47 -3.11 5.38
CA ILE A 15 14.01 -3.70 6.65
C ILE A 15 15.10 -4.51 7.41
N PRO A 16 16.06 -5.21 6.78
CA PRO A 16 17.15 -5.88 7.52
C PRO A 16 18.02 -4.91 8.30
N GLU A 17 18.13 -3.64 7.89
CA GLU A 17 18.94 -2.63 8.56
C GLU A 17 18.35 -2.23 9.92
N GLU A 18 17.02 -2.28 10.07
CA GLU A 18 16.34 -2.11 11.36
C GLU A 18 16.77 -3.16 12.40
N TYR A 19 17.27 -4.30 11.91
CA TYR A 19 17.74 -5.42 12.73
C TYR A 19 19.26 -5.58 12.70
N GLY A 20 19.98 -4.53 12.28
CA GLY A 20 21.43 -4.45 12.32
C GLY A 20 22.15 -5.31 11.28
N GLN A 21 21.54 -5.49 10.11
CA GLN A 21 22.20 -6.07 8.93
C GLN A 21 22.23 -5.03 7.81
N GLN A 22 23.40 -4.46 7.55
CA GLN A 22 23.62 -3.60 6.40
C GLN A 22 23.63 -4.42 5.12
N ILE A 23 22.96 -3.94 4.10
CA ILE A 23 22.93 -4.53 2.75
C ILE A 23 23.20 -3.45 1.69
N PRO A 24 23.92 -3.79 0.60
CA PRO A 24 24.21 -2.85 -0.46
C PRO A 24 22.92 -2.30 -1.11
N LEU A 25 22.95 -1.04 -1.54
CA LEU A 25 21.81 -0.41 -2.22
C LEU A 25 21.37 -1.21 -3.44
N GLU A 26 22.31 -1.71 -4.24
CA GLU A 26 22.00 -2.53 -5.41
C GLU A 26 21.16 -3.77 -5.04
N GLU A 27 21.46 -4.41 -3.91
CA GLU A 27 20.71 -5.56 -3.43
C GLU A 27 19.32 -5.17 -2.93
N LYS A 28 19.19 -4.05 -2.21
CA LYS A 28 17.89 -3.51 -1.78
C LYS A 28 16.96 -3.28 -2.99
N LEU A 29 17.49 -2.61 -4.01
CA LEU A 29 16.75 -2.32 -5.24
C LEU A 29 16.39 -3.59 -6.02
N ARG A 30 17.34 -4.51 -6.18
CA ARG A 30 17.14 -5.79 -6.87
C ARG A 30 16.07 -6.66 -6.23
N VAL A 31 16.08 -6.79 -4.90
CA VAL A 31 15.08 -7.59 -4.16
C VAL A 31 13.69 -6.98 -4.32
N SER A 32 13.59 -5.66 -4.19
CA SER A 32 12.33 -4.93 -4.35
C SER A 32 11.80 -5.04 -5.80
N GLU A 33 12.65 -4.78 -6.80
CA GLU A 33 12.28 -4.89 -8.22
C GLU A 33 11.76 -6.29 -8.57
N ALA A 34 12.48 -7.34 -8.18
CA ALA A 34 12.07 -8.71 -8.45
C ALA A 34 10.70 -9.04 -7.81
N GLY A 35 10.46 -8.53 -6.60
CA GLY A 35 9.16 -8.63 -5.93
C GLY A 35 8.05 -7.88 -6.66
N VAL A 36 8.30 -6.68 -7.18
CA VAL A 36 7.33 -5.90 -7.98
C VAL A 36 6.95 -6.64 -9.24
N ARG A 37 7.91 -7.22 -9.97
CA ARG A 37 7.62 -8.02 -11.18
C ARG A 37 6.73 -9.22 -10.87
N LYS A 38 6.97 -9.94 -9.77
CA LYS A 38 6.10 -11.04 -9.30
C LYS A 38 4.72 -10.54 -8.91
N THR A 39 4.63 -9.37 -8.29
CA THR A 39 3.35 -8.75 -7.92
C THR A 39 2.52 -8.42 -9.15
N LEU A 40 3.14 -7.83 -10.19
CA LEU A 40 2.44 -7.50 -11.44
C LEU A 40 1.90 -8.76 -12.13
N ALA A 41 2.71 -9.82 -12.24
CA ALA A 41 2.27 -11.08 -12.82
C ALA A 41 1.10 -11.70 -12.02
N LEU A 42 1.17 -11.65 -10.70
CA LEU A 42 0.10 -12.13 -9.80
C LEU A 42 -1.18 -11.28 -9.94
N PHE A 43 -1.05 -9.96 -10.08
CA PHE A 43 -2.19 -9.05 -10.26
C PHE A 43 -2.87 -9.28 -11.61
N GLU A 44 -2.09 -9.50 -12.65
CA GLU A 44 -2.64 -9.84 -13.97
C GLU A 44 -3.41 -11.17 -13.93
N GLU A 45 -2.83 -12.21 -13.34
CA GLU A 45 -3.45 -13.54 -13.18
C GLU A 45 -4.78 -13.47 -12.42
N CYS A 46 -4.84 -12.70 -11.33
CA CYS A 46 -6.03 -12.60 -10.47
C CYS A 46 -6.97 -11.44 -10.85
N GLY A 47 -6.70 -10.71 -11.92
CA GLY A 47 -7.51 -9.57 -12.36
C GLY A 47 -7.51 -8.40 -11.37
N VAL A 48 -6.43 -8.23 -10.59
CA VAL A 48 -6.32 -7.16 -9.58
C VAL A 48 -6.00 -5.83 -10.25
N ARG A 49 -6.75 -4.80 -9.92
CA ARG A 49 -6.39 -3.40 -10.12
C ARG A 49 -6.17 -2.77 -8.75
N GLY A 50 -4.94 -2.29 -8.48
CA GLY A 50 -4.54 -1.82 -7.16
C GLY A 50 -3.83 -0.48 -7.18
N THR A 51 -3.44 0.00 -5.99
CA THR A 51 -2.68 1.23 -5.78
C THR A 51 -1.26 0.88 -5.33
N PHE A 52 -0.26 1.41 -6.02
CA PHE A 52 1.14 1.25 -5.69
C PHE A 52 1.63 2.54 -5.03
N PHE A 53 1.91 2.47 -3.74
CA PHE A 53 2.59 3.52 -2.99
C PHE A 53 4.09 3.31 -3.18
N ILE A 54 4.74 4.23 -3.90
CA ILE A 54 6.12 4.07 -4.36
C ILE A 54 6.98 5.18 -3.78
N THR A 55 8.17 4.85 -3.23
CA THR A 55 9.15 5.88 -2.88
C THR A 55 9.69 6.53 -4.16
N ALA A 56 9.85 7.86 -4.16
CA ALA A 56 10.37 8.56 -5.33
C ALA A 56 11.81 8.12 -5.66
N PHE A 57 12.59 7.79 -4.64
CA PHE A 57 13.94 7.27 -4.82
C PHE A 57 13.95 5.94 -5.57
N TRP A 58 13.09 4.98 -5.21
CA TRP A 58 12.96 3.72 -5.93
C TRP A 58 12.50 3.96 -7.37
N ALA A 59 11.53 4.85 -7.57
CA ALA A 59 10.99 5.18 -8.89
C ALA A 59 12.07 5.72 -9.84
N LYS A 60 12.99 6.54 -9.36
CA LYS A 60 14.13 7.04 -10.14
C LYS A 60 15.07 5.93 -10.63
N HIS A 61 15.21 4.86 -9.87
CA HIS A 61 16.04 3.72 -10.25
C HIS A 61 15.32 2.75 -11.21
N HIS A 62 13.97 2.77 -11.22
CA HIS A 62 13.16 1.86 -12.04
C HIS A 62 12.05 2.58 -12.82
N PRO A 63 12.36 3.67 -13.58
CA PRO A 63 11.34 4.51 -14.22
C PRO A 63 10.48 3.72 -15.22
N GLU A 64 11.06 2.78 -15.96
CA GLU A 64 10.30 1.96 -16.90
C GLU A 64 9.28 1.06 -16.20
N LEU A 65 9.64 0.51 -15.03
CA LEU A 65 8.74 -0.35 -14.29
C LEU A 65 7.58 0.46 -13.69
N VAL A 66 7.83 1.70 -13.26
CA VAL A 66 6.78 2.64 -12.82
C VAL A 66 5.80 2.94 -13.96
N ARG A 67 6.30 3.18 -15.19
CA ARG A 67 5.44 3.39 -16.36
C ARG A 67 4.59 2.16 -16.70
N ILE A 68 5.15 0.96 -16.56
CA ILE A 68 4.39 -0.30 -16.73
C ILE A 68 3.28 -0.40 -15.68
N ILE A 69 3.59 -0.12 -14.40
CA ILE A 69 2.59 -0.12 -13.32
C ILE A 69 1.46 0.88 -13.64
N ALA A 70 1.82 2.09 -14.07
CA ALA A 70 0.89 3.19 -14.34
C ALA A 70 -0.13 2.90 -15.45
N GLN A 71 0.15 1.94 -16.35
CA GLN A 71 -0.81 1.56 -17.41
C GLN A 71 -2.12 0.97 -16.89
N ARG A 72 -2.10 0.32 -15.72
CA ARG A 72 -3.27 -0.40 -15.20
C ARG A 72 -3.60 -0.11 -13.74
N HIS A 73 -2.64 0.42 -13.00
CA HIS A 73 -2.71 0.64 -11.57
C HIS A 73 -2.55 2.12 -11.23
N GLU A 74 -2.97 2.50 -10.04
CA GLU A 74 -2.71 3.84 -9.51
C GLU A 74 -1.30 3.93 -8.97
N ILE A 75 -0.61 5.03 -9.30
CA ILE A 75 0.63 5.43 -8.64
C ILE A 75 0.28 6.41 -7.53
N ALA A 76 0.77 6.14 -6.34
CA ALA A 76 0.68 6.99 -5.16
C ALA A 76 2.05 7.11 -4.48
N SER A 77 2.22 8.12 -3.64
CA SER A 77 3.51 8.38 -3.00
C SER A 77 3.69 7.59 -1.72
N HIS A 78 4.88 7.01 -1.56
CA HIS A 78 5.39 6.44 -0.30
C HIS A 78 6.56 7.27 0.24
N ALA A 79 6.43 8.61 0.24
CA ALA A 79 7.47 9.59 0.51
C ALA A 79 8.62 9.56 -0.54
N TYR A 80 9.67 10.34 -0.30
CA TYR A 80 10.82 10.36 -1.21
C TYR A 80 11.76 9.19 -0.94
N TYR A 81 12.10 8.95 0.35
CA TYR A 81 12.93 7.86 0.84
C TYR A 81 12.16 7.04 1.86
N HIS A 82 12.50 5.75 2.01
CA HIS A 82 11.88 4.89 3.02
C HIS A 82 12.52 5.01 4.41
N ASP A 83 13.82 5.27 4.46
CA ASP A 83 14.64 5.28 5.69
C ASP A 83 14.64 6.63 6.44
N ARG A 84 14.30 7.72 5.75
CA ARG A 84 14.25 9.08 6.30
C ARG A 84 13.08 9.87 5.75
N PHE A 85 12.67 10.90 6.47
CA PHE A 85 11.55 11.75 6.09
C PHE A 85 11.82 13.22 6.42
N ASP A 86 11.52 14.09 5.46
CA ASP A 86 11.41 15.52 5.63
C ASP A 86 10.11 16.00 4.98
N ASN A 87 9.45 17.03 5.55
CA ASN A 87 8.25 17.62 4.96
C ASN A 87 8.52 18.23 3.59
N ASP A 88 9.70 18.77 3.37
CA ASP A 88 10.11 19.36 2.09
C ASP A 88 10.17 18.29 0.96
N ASP A 89 10.38 17.02 1.32
CA ASP A 89 10.37 15.90 0.39
C ASP A 89 8.96 15.53 -0.12
N LEU A 90 7.88 15.98 0.51
CA LEU A 90 6.52 15.62 0.13
C LEU A 90 6.16 16.09 -1.28
N LEU A 91 6.38 17.37 -1.57
CA LEU A 91 6.14 17.94 -2.90
C LEU A 91 7.10 17.35 -3.93
N ALA A 92 8.37 17.22 -3.58
CA ALA A 92 9.40 16.65 -4.46
C ALA A 92 9.06 15.20 -4.85
N SER A 93 8.63 14.38 -3.90
CA SER A 93 8.20 13.01 -4.15
C SER A 93 7.01 12.94 -5.10
N ARG A 94 5.99 13.77 -4.88
CA ARG A 94 4.81 13.81 -5.75
C ARG A 94 5.19 14.18 -7.20
N LEU A 95 5.94 15.26 -7.37
CA LEU A 95 6.34 15.76 -8.69
C LEU A 95 7.24 14.76 -9.44
N GLU A 96 8.17 14.09 -8.74
CA GLU A 96 9.02 13.07 -9.34
C GLU A 96 8.20 11.88 -9.86
N LEU A 97 7.25 11.39 -9.04
CA LEU A 97 6.37 10.29 -9.44
C LEU A 97 5.44 10.67 -10.59
N GLU A 98 4.92 11.91 -10.62
CA GLU A 98 4.12 12.43 -11.74
C GLU A 98 4.94 12.52 -13.01
N ASN A 99 6.18 13.03 -12.93
CA ASN A 99 7.09 13.14 -14.07
C ASN A 99 7.43 11.76 -14.67
N ILE A 100 7.68 10.76 -13.83
CA ILE A 100 8.04 9.40 -14.28
C ILE A 100 6.83 8.67 -14.83
N SER A 101 5.70 8.71 -14.12
CA SER A 101 4.49 7.93 -14.46
C SER A 101 3.65 8.56 -15.58
N GLY A 102 3.74 9.89 -15.76
CA GLY A 102 2.84 10.65 -16.63
C GLY A 102 1.41 10.82 -16.08
N HIS A 103 1.17 10.50 -14.82
CA HIS A 103 -0.13 10.53 -14.17
C HIS A 103 -0.11 11.39 -12.91
N THR A 104 -1.25 12.02 -12.59
CA THR A 104 -1.40 12.78 -11.34
C THR A 104 -1.36 11.86 -10.12
N VAL A 105 -0.50 12.18 -9.17
CA VAL A 105 -0.35 11.46 -7.89
C VAL A 105 -1.19 12.16 -6.82
N LYS A 106 -2.26 11.51 -6.36
CA LYS A 106 -3.22 12.06 -5.40
C LYS A 106 -3.09 11.49 -4.00
N GLY A 107 -2.53 10.31 -3.89
CA GLY A 107 -2.45 9.55 -2.65
C GLY A 107 -1.09 9.56 -2.00
N PHE A 108 -1.11 9.46 -0.69
CA PHE A 108 0.08 9.34 0.13
C PHE A 108 -0.07 8.19 1.14
N ARG A 109 1.03 7.51 1.42
CA ARG A 109 1.20 6.62 2.57
C ARG A 109 2.57 6.83 3.18
N MET A 110 2.60 7.14 4.48
CA MET A 110 3.84 7.34 5.21
C MET A 110 4.59 6.02 5.43
N PRO A 111 5.89 5.94 5.13
CA PRO A 111 6.73 4.81 5.51
C PRO A 111 6.54 4.42 6.98
N ARG A 112 6.50 3.12 7.25
CA ARG A 112 6.30 2.57 8.60
C ARG A 112 5.02 3.06 9.31
N LEU A 113 4.09 3.68 8.57
CA LEU A 113 2.85 4.27 9.08
C LEU A 113 3.08 5.28 10.23
N GLN A 114 4.17 6.05 10.15
CA GLN A 114 4.47 7.11 11.11
C GLN A 114 3.49 8.29 10.97
N PRO A 115 3.32 9.11 12.02
CA PRO A 115 2.54 10.33 11.91
C PRO A 115 3.13 11.31 10.89
N VAL A 116 2.25 11.98 10.15
CA VAL A 116 2.59 13.03 9.18
C VAL A 116 1.59 14.18 9.29
N SER A 117 2.02 15.42 9.05
CA SER A 117 1.12 16.59 9.07
C SER A 117 0.14 16.53 7.91
N ILE A 118 -1.13 16.67 8.24
CA ILE A 118 -2.24 16.74 7.27
C ILE A 118 -2.11 18.01 6.41
N GLU A 119 -1.74 19.13 7.04
CA GLU A 119 -1.52 20.41 6.36
C GLU A 119 -0.38 20.28 5.34
N ALA A 120 0.76 19.71 5.76
CA ALA A 120 1.90 19.53 4.86
C ALA A 120 1.56 18.61 3.67
N LEU A 121 0.79 17.55 3.87
CA LEU A 121 0.30 16.70 2.78
C LEU A 121 -0.61 17.46 1.82
N TYR A 122 -1.54 18.25 2.35
CA TYR A 122 -2.45 19.02 1.52
C TYR A 122 -1.72 20.10 0.71
N ASP A 123 -0.80 20.83 1.33
CA ASP A 123 0.01 21.86 0.70
C ASP A 123 0.93 21.26 -0.38
N ALA A 124 1.45 20.06 -0.17
CA ALA A 124 2.18 19.31 -1.18
C ALA A 124 1.28 18.81 -2.33
N GLY A 125 -0.04 18.96 -2.24
CA GLY A 125 -1.01 18.65 -3.29
C GLY A 125 -1.65 17.27 -3.22
N TYR A 126 -1.42 16.48 -2.17
CA TYR A 126 -2.12 15.22 -1.95
C TYR A 126 -3.60 15.44 -1.64
N ARG A 127 -4.42 14.44 -1.86
CA ARG A 127 -5.88 14.48 -1.66
C ARG A 127 -6.38 13.41 -0.70
N TYR A 128 -5.60 12.35 -0.49
CA TYR A 128 -5.87 11.35 0.52
C TYR A 128 -4.59 10.82 1.16
N ASP A 129 -4.74 10.37 2.40
CA ASP A 129 -3.73 9.68 3.18
C ASP A 129 -4.20 8.27 3.55
N ALA A 130 -3.36 7.27 3.31
CA ALA A 130 -3.60 5.87 3.63
C ALA A 130 -2.63 5.32 4.70
N SER A 131 -2.10 6.20 5.56
CA SER A 131 -1.11 5.87 6.59
C SER A 131 -1.70 5.27 7.88
N ILE A 132 -3.02 5.15 7.98
CA ILE A 132 -3.68 4.75 9.23
C ILE A 132 -4.02 3.27 9.22
N ASN A 133 -3.50 2.56 10.23
CA ASN A 133 -3.99 1.24 10.61
C ASN A 133 -4.73 1.37 11.97
N PRO A 134 -6.09 1.33 12.00
CA PRO A 134 -6.88 1.69 13.17
C PRO A 134 -6.99 0.55 14.18
N THR A 135 -5.85 0.04 14.63
CA THR A 135 -5.68 -1.07 15.55
C THR A 135 -4.66 -0.73 16.64
N TRP A 136 -4.50 -1.62 17.58
CA TRP A 136 -3.38 -1.62 18.51
C TRP A 136 -2.33 -2.61 18.04
N LEU A 137 -1.11 -2.11 17.83
CA LEU A 137 0.06 -2.91 17.52
C LEU A 137 1.08 -2.71 18.66
N PRO A 138 1.26 -3.71 19.54
CA PRO A 138 2.14 -3.58 20.70
C PRO A 138 3.55 -3.11 20.31
N GLY A 139 4.07 -2.11 21.03
CA GLY A 139 5.39 -1.53 20.79
C GLY A 139 5.48 -0.58 19.59
N ARG A 140 4.38 -0.36 18.84
CA ARG A 140 4.35 0.58 17.71
C ARG A 140 3.33 1.70 17.88
N TYR A 141 2.04 1.38 18.00
CA TYR A 141 0.99 2.40 18.14
C TYR A 141 -0.31 1.82 18.71
N ASP A 142 -1.16 2.72 19.24
CA ASP A 142 -2.56 2.44 19.56
C ASP A 142 -3.48 3.44 18.86
N ASN A 143 -3.99 3.05 17.69
CA ASN A 143 -4.88 3.83 16.85
C ASN A 143 -6.36 3.40 16.97
N ARG A 144 -6.73 2.68 18.04
CA ARG A 144 -8.12 2.21 18.23
C ARG A 144 -9.13 3.32 18.42
N HIS A 145 -8.69 4.52 18.77
CA HIS A 145 -9.53 5.72 18.87
C HIS A 145 -9.87 6.32 17.50
N ILE A 146 -9.09 6.00 16.44
CA ILE A 146 -9.29 6.53 15.10
C ILE A 146 -10.41 5.76 14.39
N SER A 147 -11.19 6.45 13.55
CA SER A 147 -12.23 5.83 12.72
C SER A 147 -11.63 4.71 11.86
N ARG A 148 -12.35 3.57 11.77
CA ARG A 148 -11.99 2.48 10.85
C ARG A 148 -12.60 2.64 9.45
N HIS A 149 -13.44 3.65 9.26
CA HIS A 149 -14.07 3.99 7.98
C HIS A 149 -13.34 5.16 7.33
N VAL A 150 -13.49 5.27 6.02
CA VAL A 150 -13.03 6.45 5.27
C VAL A 150 -13.71 7.70 5.84
N HIS A 151 -12.92 8.68 6.19
CA HIS A 151 -13.36 9.94 6.79
C HIS A 151 -12.45 11.08 6.35
N THR A 152 -12.82 12.31 6.66
CA THR A 152 -11.97 13.49 6.44
C THR A 152 -11.19 13.85 7.69
N ASN A 153 -9.97 14.33 7.50
CA ASN A 153 -9.21 15.05 8.51
C ASN A 153 -8.71 16.35 7.85
N GLY A 154 -9.28 17.49 8.27
CA GLY A 154 -9.10 18.73 7.53
C GLY A 154 -9.52 18.57 6.06
N PRO A 155 -8.67 18.99 5.10
CA PRO A 155 -8.97 18.92 3.68
C PRO A 155 -8.70 17.55 3.03
N LEU A 156 -8.12 16.60 3.77
CA LEU A 156 -7.73 15.28 3.24
C LEU A 156 -8.75 14.20 3.56
N TRP A 157 -8.89 13.25 2.65
CA TRP A 157 -9.53 11.97 2.91
C TRP A 157 -8.55 11.02 3.59
N ILE A 158 -8.94 10.44 4.71
CA ILE A 158 -8.20 9.39 5.40
C ILE A 158 -8.79 8.05 5.00
N MET A 159 -7.93 7.16 4.50
CA MET A 159 -8.30 5.83 4.00
C MET A 159 -7.64 4.74 4.85
N PRO A 160 -8.23 4.35 5.99
CA PRO A 160 -7.62 3.39 6.88
C PRO A 160 -7.54 1.98 6.27
N THR A 161 -6.52 1.22 6.67
CA THR A 161 -6.48 -0.23 6.44
C THR A 161 -7.64 -0.90 7.19
N SER A 162 -8.26 -1.90 6.58
CA SER A 162 -9.41 -2.58 7.18
C SER A 162 -9.05 -3.42 8.39
N VAL A 163 -9.87 -3.31 9.42
CA VAL A 163 -9.80 -4.10 10.65
C VAL A 163 -11.16 -4.72 10.96
N THR A 164 -11.20 -5.81 11.73
CA THR A 164 -12.46 -6.42 12.12
C THR A 164 -13.33 -5.45 12.95
N PRO A 165 -14.68 -5.46 12.78
CA PRO A 165 -15.55 -4.42 13.33
C PRO A 165 -15.52 -4.25 14.84
N ARG A 166 -15.42 -5.33 15.62
CA ARG A 166 -15.48 -5.29 17.08
C ARG A 166 -14.11 -5.27 17.74
N MET A 167 -13.26 -6.24 17.39
CA MET A 167 -11.97 -6.45 18.04
C MET A 167 -10.83 -5.65 17.38
N ARG A 168 -11.10 -4.98 16.26
CA ARG A 168 -10.09 -4.26 15.48
C ARG A 168 -8.84 -5.08 15.17
N LEU A 169 -9.02 -6.39 14.93
CA LEU A 169 -7.93 -7.25 14.46
C LEU A 169 -7.52 -6.80 13.07
N PRO A 170 -6.24 -6.49 12.85
CA PRO A 170 -5.78 -6.00 11.57
C PRO A 170 -5.73 -7.12 10.55
N VAL A 171 -6.27 -6.86 9.35
CA VAL A 171 -6.18 -7.77 8.20
C VAL A 171 -5.24 -7.14 7.17
N PHE A 172 -3.96 -7.22 7.44
CA PHE A 172 -2.88 -6.62 6.67
C PHE A 172 -1.78 -7.65 6.39
N TRP A 173 -0.67 -7.26 5.78
CA TRP A 173 0.38 -8.17 5.33
C TRP A 173 0.82 -9.21 6.36
N LEU A 174 1.04 -8.83 7.63
CA LEU A 174 1.47 -9.78 8.66
C LEU A 174 0.42 -10.83 8.99
N SER A 175 -0.85 -10.46 9.05
CA SER A 175 -1.94 -11.40 9.31
C SER A 175 -2.18 -12.30 8.10
N VAL A 176 -2.21 -11.76 6.89
CA VAL A 176 -2.35 -12.55 5.66
C VAL A 176 -1.21 -13.56 5.53
N LYS A 177 0.02 -13.14 5.80
CA LYS A 177 1.23 -13.98 5.72
C LYS A 177 1.24 -15.10 6.76
N ASN A 178 0.93 -14.80 8.03
CA ASN A 178 1.19 -15.71 9.15
C ASN A 178 -0.03 -16.52 9.60
N MET A 179 -1.26 -16.02 9.39
CA MET A 179 -2.48 -16.74 9.79
C MET A 179 -2.94 -17.72 8.71
N PRO A 180 -3.67 -18.78 9.07
CA PRO A 180 -4.32 -19.64 8.09
C PRO A 180 -5.25 -18.87 7.16
N LEU A 181 -5.31 -19.25 5.88
CA LEU A 181 -6.11 -18.52 4.90
C LEU A 181 -7.61 -18.45 5.28
N TRP A 182 -8.17 -19.53 5.80
CA TRP A 182 -9.57 -19.57 6.26
C TRP A 182 -9.85 -18.54 7.35
N PHE A 183 -8.88 -18.26 8.24
CA PHE A 183 -9.05 -17.29 9.31
C PHE A 183 -9.13 -15.86 8.73
N THR A 184 -8.21 -15.49 7.85
CA THR A 184 -8.23 -14.19 7.18
C THR A 184 -9.49 -14.01 6.32
N GLN A 185 -9.92 -15.07 5.63
CA GLN A 185 -11.18 -15.08 4.86
C GLN A 185 -12.40 -14.82 5.73
N ASN A 186 -12.49 -15.45 6.91
CA ASN A 186 -13.58 -15.21 7.85
C ASN A 186 -13.58 -13.77 8.39
N CYS A 187 -12.40 -13.23 8.73
CA CYS A 187 -12.27 -11.83 9.14
C CYS A 187 -12.77 -10.87 8.05
N ILE A 188 -12.34 -11.09 6.80
CA ILE A 188 -12.74 -10.26 5.65
C ILE A 188 -14.24 -10.38 5.37
N THR A 189 -14.80 -11.58 5.42
CA THR A 189 -16.25 -11.79 5.27
C THR A 189 -17.03 -11.01 6.32
N GLY A 190 -16.55 -11.01 7.59
CA GLY A 190 -17.13 -10.22 8.66
C GLY A 190 -17.00 -8.71 8.45
N ILE A 191 -15.90 -8.24 7.87
CA ILE A 191 -15.71 -6.83 7.48
C ILE A 191 -16.71 -6.47 6.37
N LEU A 192 -16.72 -7.20 5.27
CA LEU A 192 -17.58 -6.95 4.10
C LEU A 192 -19.08 -7.11 4.42
N ALA A 193 -19.45 -7.82 5.47
CA ALA A 193 -20.84 -7.88 5.94
C ALA A 193 -21.30 -6.53 6.56
N LYS A 194 -20.37 -5.69 7.02
CA LYS A 194 -20.65 -4.41 7.70
C LYS A 194 -20.21 -3.19 6.88
N GLU A 195 -19.32 -3.37 5.91
CA GLU A 195 -18.66 -2.32 5.16
C GLU A 195 -18.81 -2.53 3.66
N ASP A 196 -18.77 -1.45 2.90
CA ASP A 196 -18.87 -1.49 1.44
C ASP A 196 -17.53 -1.76 0.78
N TYR A 197 -16.44 -1.69 1.54
CA TYR A 197 -15.10 -1.94 1.03
C TYR A 197 -14.25 -2.78 2.01
N PHE A 198 -13.19 -3.32 1.46
CA PHE A 198 -12.08 -3.94 2.18
C PHE A 198 -10.77 -3.38 1.66
N SER A 199 -9.88 -2.91 2.54
CA SER A 199 -8.56 -2.36 2.22
C SER A 199 -7.45 -3.14 2.92
N CYS A 200 -6.45 -3.56 2.14
CA CYS A 200 -5.29 -4.31 2.63
C CYS A 200 -4.04 -3.92 1.83
N TYR A 201 -2.86 -4.05 2.47
CA TYR A 201 -1.58 -3.82 1.80
C TYR A 201 -0.57 -4.92 2.10
N PHE A 202 0.45 -5.02 1.25
CA PHE A 202 1.62 -5.88 1.42
C PHE A 202 2.84 -5.26 0.71
N HIS A 203 4.03 -5.85 0.94
CA HIS A 203 5.27 -5.40 0.32
C HIS A 203 5.73 -6.39 -0.75
N PRO A 204 6.14 -5.95 -1.93
CA PRO A 204 6.60 -6.83 -3.01
C PRO A 204 7.78 -7.71 -2.63
N TRP A 205 8.75 -7.17 -1.87
CA TRP A 205 9.95 -7.89 -1.45
C TRP A 205 9.64 -9.15 -0.62
N GLU A 206 8.45 -9.27 -0.03
CA GLU A 206 8.01 -10.46 0.68
C GLU A 206 7.87 -11.69 -0.24
N LEU A 207 7.65 -11.47 -1.54
CA LEU A 207 7.55 -12.51 -2.55
C LEU A 207 8.92 -13.03 -3.02
N GLU A 208 10.01 -12.45 -2.51
CA GLU A 208 11.37 -12.91 -2.71
C GLU A 208 11.86 -13.85 -1.61
N ASN A 209 12.96 -14.53 -1.86
CA ASN A 209 13.61 -15.37 -0.86
C ASN A 209 14.35 -14.50 0.16
N ILE A 210 13.67 -14.12 1.23
CA ILE A 210 14.22 -13.28 2.30
C ILE A 210 14.63 -14.06 3.56
N GLY A 211 14.64 -15.39 3.49
CA GLY A 211 14.90 -16.24 4.67
C GLY A 211 16.30 -16.16 5.25
N HIS A 212 17.28 -15.72 4.46
CA HIS A 212 18.68 -15.56 4.85
C HIS A 212 19.04 -14.21 5.46
N TYR A 213 18.12 -13.22 5.36
CA TYR A 213 18.34 -11.91 5.99
C TYR A 213 18.02 -11.95 7.48
N LYS A 214 18.65 -11.03 8.23
CA LYS A 214 18.41 -10.84 9.66
C LYS A 214 17.08 -10.13 9.89
N LEU A 215 16.03 -10.93 9.96
CA LEU A 215 14.65 -10.46 10.13
C LEU A 215 13.95 -11.23 11.25
N PRO A 216 12.97 -10.63 11.94
CA PRO A 216 12.15 -11.35 12.91
C PRO A 216 11.45 -12.56 12.29
N VAL A 217 11.22 -13.58 13.10
CA VAL A 217 10.59 -14.82 12.65
C VAL A 217 9.24 -14.57 11.98
N TYR A 218 8.42 -13.68 12.51
CA TYR A 218 7.10 -13.33 11.94
C TYR A 218 7.18 -12.61 10.59
N VAL A 219 8.32 -12.03 10.23
CA VAL A 219 8.57 -11.44 8.90
C VAL A 219 9.08 -12.50 7.92
N ARG A 220 10.05 -13.33 8.33
CA ARG A 220 10.75 -14.26 7.44
C ARG A 220 10.18 -15.70 7.41
N ARG A 221 9.15 -16.01 8.22
CA ARG A 221 8.60 -17.38 8.32
C ARG A 221 7.95 -17.86 7.03
N VAL A 222 7.21 -16.97 6.37
CA VAL A 222 6.52 -17.26 5.10
C VAL A 222 6.90 -16.20 4.09
N HIS A 223 7.64 -16.57 3.06
CA HIS A 223 8.16 -15.68 2.03
C HIS A 223 8.34 -16.43 0.71
N GLY A 224 8.74 -15.73 -0.34
CA GLY A 224 9.09 -16.31 -1.63
C GLY A 224 7.92 -17.08 -2.25
N SER A 225 8.22 -18.21 -2.86
CA SER A 225 7.22 -19.03 -3.57
C SER A 225 6.06 -19.49 -2.70
N LYS A 226 6.31 -19.78 -1.41
CA LYS A 226 5.25 -20.16 -0.46
C LYS A 226 4.26 -19.02 -0.22
N LEU A 227 4.76 -17.79 -0.08
CA LEU A 227 3.91 -16.62 0.08
C LEU A 227 3.22 -16.28 -1.24
N LEU A 228 3.92 -16.37 -2.37
CA LEU A 228 3.35 -16.12 -3.70
C LEU A 228 2.13 -17.00 -3.96
N GLU A 229 2.23 -18.33 -3.68
CA GLU A 229 1.10 -19.25 -3.84
C GLU A 229 -0.06 -18.93 -2.89
N LYS A 230 0.26 -18.57 -1.65
CA LYS A 230 -0.76 -18.13 -0.68
C LYS A 230 -1.46 -16.85 -1.13
N MET A 231 -0.71 -15.87 -1.63
CA MET A 231 -1.25 -14.61 -2.15
C MET A 231 -2.11 -14.83 -3.39
N ARG A 232 -1.73 -15.76 -4.29
CA ARG A 232 -2.55 -16.15 -5.43
C ARG A 232 -3.94 -16.61 -4.97
N ARG A 233 -3.99 -17.58 -4.08
CA ARG A 233 -5.25 -18.10 -3.51
C ARG A 233 -6.06 -17.02 -2.79
N TYR A 234 -5.39 -16.12 -2.09
CA TYR A 234 -5.99 -15.02 -1.36
C TYR A 234 -6.62 -13.99 -2.31
N LEU A 235 -5.87 -13.50 -3.30
CA LEU A 235 -6.34 -12.48 -4.24
C LEU A 235 -7.43 -13.00 -5.18
N CYS A 236 -7.28 -14.21 -5.73
CA CYS A 236 -8.32 -14.82 -6.55
C CYS A 236 -9.62 -15.03 -5.75
N TRP A 237 -9.53 -15.42 -4.47
CA TRP A 237 -10.70 -15.50 -3.59
C TRP A 237 -11.31 -14.11 -3.34
N LEU A 238 -10.52 -13.06 -3.12
CA LEU A 238 -11.02 -11.69 -2.96
C LEU A 238 -11.79 -11.22 -4.19
N GLY A 239 -11.33 -11.54 -5.39
CA GLY A 239 -12.04 -11.26 -6.64
C GLY A 239 -13.46 -11.85 -6.70
N SER A 240 -13.71 -12.96 -5.99
CA SER A 240 -15.06 -13.52 -5.84
C SER A 240 -15.96 -12.75 -4.84
N LYS A 241 -15.39 -11.85 -4.04
CA LYS A 241 -16.09 -11.08 -2.99
C LYS A 241 -16.44 -9.66 -3.41
N GLY A 242 -15.74 -9.10 -4.39
CA GLY A 242 -15.97 -7.74 -4.84
C GLY A 242 -15.14 -7.36 -6.05
N LYS A 243 -15.31 -6.11 -6.49
CA LYS A 243 -14.55 -5.52 -7.59
C LYS A 243 -13.24 -4.92 -7.05
N PHE A 244 -12.12 -5.24 -7.66
CA PHE A 244 -10.86 -4.56 -7.38
C PHE A 244 -10.87 -3.14 -7.95
N VAL A 245 -10.59 -2.17 -7.09
CA VAL A 245 -10.54 -0.74 -7.44
C VAL A 245 -9.32 -0.10 -6.77
N THR A 246 -8.82 0.98 -7.36
CA THR A 246 -7.78 1.79 -6.74
C THR A 246 -8.36 2.68 -5.64
N HIS A 247 -7.49 3.24 -4.78
CA HIS A 247 -7.93 4.17 -3.74
C HIS A 247 -8.59 5.42 -4.33
N SER A 248 -8.02 5.99 -5.39
CA SER A 248 -8.62 7.15 -6.08
C SER A 248 -9.94 6.79 -6.77
N ASP A 249 -10.06 5.60 -7.37
CA ASP A 249 -11.31 5.15 -7.99
C ASP A 249 -12.41 5.00 -6.93
N TYR A 250 -12.10 4.40 -5.79
CA TYR A 250 -13.02 4.29 -4.66
C TYR A 250 -13.56 5.66 -4.22
N LEU A 251 -12.65 6.62 -4.00
CA LEU A 251 -13.05 7.97 -3.60
C LEU A 251 -13.89 8.67 -4.67
N ARG A 252 -13.58 8.47 -5.94
CA ARG A 252 -14.35 9.03 -7.06
C ARG A 252 -15.73 8.37 -7.20
N GLU A 253 -15.79 7.04 -7.20
CA GLU A 253 -17.05 6.28 -7.33
C GLU A 253 -18.01 6.55 -6.16
N THR A 254 -17.48 6.94 -5.01
CA THR A 254 -18.27 7.30 -3.81
C THR A 254 -18.54 8.81 -3.67
N GLY A 255 -18.19 9.61 -4.69
CA GLY A 255 -18.45 11.07 -4.71
C GLY A 255 -17.56 11.89 -3.76
N ARG A 256 -16.47 11.32 -3.27
CA ARG A 256 -15.54 11.95 -2.34
C ARG A 256 -14.41 12.74 -3.03
N LEU A 257 -14.03 12.36 -4.25
CA LEU A 257 -13.13 13.13 -5.11
C LEU A 257 -13.88 13.55 -6.36
N THR A 258 -13.91 14.84 -6.63
CA THR A 258 -14.40 15.40 -7.88
C THR A 258 -13.40 15.16 -9.02
N ILE A 259 -13.91 14.91 -10.21
CA ILE A 259 -13.11 14.93 -11.43
C ILE A 259 -12.80 16.41 -11.70
N SER A 260 -11.55 16.83 -11.47
CA SER A 260 -11.09 18.10 -12.04
C SER A 260 -11.05 17.90 -13.56
N THR A 261 -12.11 18.31 -14.26
CA THR A 261 -12.02 18.55 -15.70
C THR A 261 -11.01 19.68 -15.89
N VAL A 262 -9.80 19.30 -16.31
CA VAL A 262 -8.89 20.27 -16.91
C VAL A 262 -9.58 20.72 -18.20
N THR A 263 -10.32 21.83 -18.14
CA THR A 263 -10.68 22.58 -19.32
C THR A 263 -9.35 23.07 -19.91
N SER A 264 -8.91 22.43 -20.97
CA SER A 264 -7.89 22.97 -21.85
C SER A 264 -8.47 24.30 -22.36
N ALA A 265 -8.06 25.40 -21.76
CA ALA A 265 -8.21 26.72 -22.37
C ALA A 265 -7.26 26.73 -23.57
N GLY A 266 -7.85 26.87 -24.75
CA GLY A 266 -7.20 26.96 -26.05
C GLY A 266 -6.24 28.15 -26.21
#